data_2332ec18fc4789d8d07e337cdfa87149
#
_entry.id   2332ec18fc4789d8d07e337cdfa87149
#
_cell.length_a   1.000
_cell.length_b   1.000
_cell.length_c   1.000
_cell.angle_alpha   90.00
_cell.angle_beta   90.00
_cell.angle_gamma   90.00
#
_symmetry.space_group_name_H-M   'P 1'
#
loop_
_entity.id
_entity.type
_entity.pdbx_description
1 polymer ?
#
loop_
_entity_poly.entity_id
_entity_poly.type
_entity_poly.pdbx_seq_one_letter_code
_entity_poly.pdbx_strand_id
1 'polypeptide(L)'
;ILITLSGTLLFRLFRQQANMTQATVQTATWSRLARDFRSDVHSARSANVTGEDGKSLELVFENGTVTWRADGEVVHRIHRATDSPKTVKETPGEQYLCPNGAAVFSVSTPNGQKSLVELRVTPADSGKASSIPNSLRISTALGLDRRHEGGPTE
;
A
#
# COMPACT_ATOMS: atom_id res chain seq x y z
N ILE A 1 -26.09 -43.61 6.62
CA ILE A 1 -24.63 -43.41 6.71
C ILE A 1 -24.07 -42.73 5.46
N LEU A 2 -24.56 -43.03 4.23
CA LEU A 2 -24.07 -42.37 2.99
C LEU A 2 -24.40 -40.88 2.87
N ILE A 3 -25.51 -40.41 3.42
CA ILE A 3 -25.95 -39.01 3.33
C ILE A 3 -25.08 -38.06 4.18
N THR A 4 -24.60 -38.52 5.31
CA THR A 4 -23.72 -37.72 6.20
C THR A 4 -22.32 -37.50 5.62
N LEU A 5 -21.80 -38.44 4.84
CA LEU A 5 -20.49 -38.31 4.18
C LEU A 5 -20.50 -37.26 3.07
N SER A 6 -21.61 -37.18 2.31
CA SER A 6 -21.78 -36.20 1.22
C SER A 6 -21.83 -34.75 1.74
N GLY A 7 -22.51 -34.53 2.87
CA GLY A 7 -22.62 -33.18 3.47
C GLY A 7 -21.28 -32.62 3.96
N THR A 8 -20.43 -33.46 4.57
CA THR A 8 -19.12 -33.04 5.03
C THR A 8 -18.14 -32.74 3.90
N LEU A 9 -18.20 -33.47 2.80
CA LEU A 9 -17.41 -33.23 1.60
C LEU A 9 -17.80 -31.90 0.91
N LEU A 10 -19.11 -31.65 0.73
CA LEU A 10 -19.60 -30.41 0.16
C LEU A 10 -19.22 -29.22 1.03
N PHE A 11 -19.35 -29.29 2.35
CA PHE A 11 -18.97 -28.22 3.25
C PHE A 11 -17.45 -27.90 3.19
N ARG A 12 -16.61 -28.93 3.08
CA ARG A 12 -15.17 -28.74 2.90
C ARG A 12 -14.83 -28.08 1.57
N LEU A 13 -15.49 -28.47 0.48
CA LEU A 13 -15.30 -27.88 -0.84
C LEU A 13 -15.72 -26.38 -0.86
N PHE A 14 -16.87 -26.05 -0.29
CA PHE A 14 -17.32 -24.66 -0.19
C PHE A 14 -16.36 -23.81 0.64
N ARG A 15 -15.87 -24.34 1.75
CA ARG A 15 -14.90 -23.61 2.60
C ARG A 15 -13.56 -23.43 1.90
N GLN A 16 -13.12 -24.40 1.13
CA GLN A 16 -11.88 -24.32 0.34
C GLN A 16 -12.03 -23.31 -0.81
N GLN A 17 -13.18 -23.28 -1.48
CA GLN A 17 -13.48 -22.32 -2.54
C GLN A 17 -13.55 -20.87 -2.01
N ALA A 18 -14.18 -20.65 -0.86
CA ALA A 18 -14.23 -19.34 -0.20
C ALA A 18 -12.82 -18.82 0.16
N ASN A 19 -11.97 -19.68 0.69
CA ASN A 19 -10.59 -19.32 1.04
C ASN A 19 -9.75 -18.98 -0.20
N MET A 20 -9.92 -19.70 -1.31
CA MET A 20 -9.22 -19.42 -2.57
C MET A 20 -9.66 -18.07 -3.17
N THR A 21 -10.94 -17.76 -3.13
CA THR A 21 -11.47 -16.48 -3.62
C THR A 21 -10.94 -15.32 -2.80
N GLN A 22 -10.91 -15.45 -1.47
CA GLN A 22 -10.37 -14.41 -0.59
C GLN A 22 -8.88 -14.17 -0.81
N ALA A 23 -8.08 -15.22 -0.98
CA ALA A 23 -6.65 -15.10 -1.27
C ALA A 23 -6.39 -14.41 -2.62
N THR A 24 -7.20 -14.69 -3.64
CA THR A 24 -7.08 -14.06 -4.97
C THR A 24 -7.40 -12.57 -4.90
N VAL A 25 -8.47 -12.18 -4.22
CA VAL A 25 -8.86 -10.77 -4.03
C VAL A 25 -7.78 -10.00 -3.26
N GLN A 26 -7.25 -10.59 -2.19
CA GLN A 26 -6.18 -9.98 -1.41
C GLN A 26 -4.90 -9.77 -2.23
N THR A 27 -4.49 -10.77 -3.02
CA THR A 27 -3.32 -10.66 -3.90
C THR A 27 -3.50 -9.56 -4.95
N ALA A 28 -4.68 -9.43 -5.54
CA ALA A 28 -5.00 -8.37 -6.50
C ALA A 28 -4.94 -6.97 -5.84
N THR A 29 -5.50 -6.83 -4.64
CA THR A 29 -5.45 -5.58 -3.87
C THR A 29 -4.01 -5.19 -3.52
N TRP A 30 -3.20 -6.11 -3.07
CA TRP A 30 -1.80 -5.86 -2.73
C TRP A 30 -0.95 -5.52 -3.96
N SER A 31 -1.21 -6.16 -5.10
CA SER A 31 -0.54 -5.84 -6.36
C SER A 31 -0.87 -4.43 -6.84
N ARG A 32 -2.14 -4.01 -6.72
CA ARG A 32 -2.57 -2.65 -7.02
C ARG A 32 -1.94 -1.64 -6.07
N LEU A 33 -2.02 -1.87 -4.75
CA LEU A 33 -1.36 -1.05 -3.73
C LEU A 33 0.12 -0.86 -4.03
N ALA A 34 0.84 -1.95 -4.31
CA ALA A 34 2.28 -1.91 -4.59
C ALA A 34 2.62 -1.12 -5.85
N ARG A 35 1.83 -1.27 -6.91
CA ARG A 35 2.01 -0.54 -8.16
C ARG A 35 1.79 0.96 -7.96
N ASP A 36 0.67 1.33 -7.34
CA ASP A 36 0.27 2.71 -7.17
C ASP A 36 1.21 3.43 -6.18
N PHE A 37 1.62 2.76 -5.11
CA PHE A 37 2.63 3.28 -4.18
C PHE A 37 3.98 3.53 -4.85
N ARG A 38 4.50 2.57 -5.65
CA ARG A 38 5.76 2.77 -6.37
C ARG A 38 5.68 3.92 -7.36
N SER A 39 4.58 4.01 -8.12
CA SER A 39 4.35 5.09 -9.08
C SER A 39 4.41 6.46 -8.40
N ASP A 40 3.71 6.61 -7.28
CA ASP A 40 3.70 7.87 -6.53
C ASP A 40 5.10 8.23 -6.01
N VAL A 41 5.79 7.28 -5.37
CA VAL A 41 7.13 7.54 -4.82
C VAL A 41 8.15 7.87 -5.92
N HIS A 42 8.08 7.21 -7.08
CA HIS A 42 8.98 7.51 -8.20
C HIS A 42 8.79 8.91 -8.75
N SER A 43 7.55 9.40 -8.79
CA SER A 43 7.20 10.72 -9.33
C SER A 43 7.32 11.84 -8.29
N ALA A 44 7.40 11.53 -7.00
CA ALA A 44 7.44 12.51 -5.93
C ALA A 44 8.79 13.24 -5.82
N ARG A 45 8.75 14.51 -5.40
CA ARG A 45 9.92 15.36 -5.12
C ARG A 45 10.51 15.12 -3.74
N SER A 46 9.64 14.97 -2.77
CA SER A 46 10.02 14.67 -1.39
C SER A 46 9.00 13.77 -0.73
N ALA A 47 9.44 13.11 0.32
CA ALA A 47 8.62 12.21 1.11
C ALA A 47 8.86 12.49 2.59
N ASN A 48 7.79 12.69 3.35
CA ASN A 48 7.83 12.92 4.78
C ASN A 48 6.90 11.95 5.48
N VAL A 49 7.42 11.22 6.46
CA VAL A 49 6.59 10.43 7.37
C VAL A 49 6.02 11.36 8.42
N THR A 50 4.71 11.38 8.53
CA THR A 50 3.95 12.21 9.47
C THR A 50 3.08 11.32 10.36
N GLY A 51 2.79 11.83 11.57
CA GLY A 51 2.01 11.09 12.56
C GLY A 51 2.85 10.18 13.45
N GLU A 52 2.25 9.79 14.56
CA GLU A 52 2.85 8.83 15.49
C GLU A 52 2.93 7.44 14.84
N ASP A 53 3.99 6.71 15.13
CA ASP A 53 4.21 5.32 14.68
C ASP A 53 4.33 5.12 13.14
N GLY A 54 4.59 6.16 12.34
CA GLY A 54 4.79 6.01 10.90
C GLY A 54 3.51 5.64 10.13
N LYS A 55 2.34 6.02 10.64
CA LYS A 55 1.04 5.68 10.01
C LYS A 55 0.64 6.58 8.85
N SER A 56 1.38 7.65 8.60
CA SER A 56 1.09 8.56 7.51
C SER A 56 2.36 8.95 6.77
N LEU A 57 2.28 8.97 5.45
CA LEU A 57 3.34 9.38 4.54
C LEU A 57 2.79 10.46 3.62
N GLU A 58 3.45 11.60 3.57
CA GLU A 58 3.16 12.67 2.64
C GLU A 58 4.20 12.70 1.52
N LEU A 59 3.73 12.61 0.29
CA LEU A 59 4.52 12.71 -0.93
C LEU A 59 4.21 14.04 -1.60
N VAL A 60 5.25 14.85 -1.84
CA VAL A 60 5.13 16.16 -2.47
C VAL A 60 5.49 16.07 -3.94
N PHE A 61 4.60 16.57 -4.78
CA PHE A 61 4.75 16.65 -6.24
C PHE A 61 4.87 18.12 -6.66
N GLU A 62 5.04 18.37 -7.95
CA GLU A 62 5.06 19.71 -8.51
C GLU A 62 3.71 20.42 -8.36
N ASN A 63 2.64 19.66 -8.58
CA ASN A 63 1.27 20.17 -8.68
C ASN A 63 0.37 19.76 -7.51
N GLY A 64 0.95 19.35 -6.38
CA GLY A 64 0.15 18.95 -5.23
C GLY A 64 0.84 17.95 -4.31
N THR A 65 0.04 17.32 -3.46
CA THR A 65 0.50 16.30 -2.52
C THR A 65 -0.37 15.06 -2.60
N VAL A 66 0.24 13.91 -2.32
CA VAL A 66 -0.47 12.65 -2.09
C VAL A 66 -0.16 12.19 -0.67
N THR A 67 -1.20 11.98 0.11
CA THR A 67 -1.07 11.45 1.46
C THR A 67 -1.50 9.99 1.47
N TRP A 68 -0.61 9.12 1.90
CA TRP A 68 -0.88 7.73 2.23
C TRP A 68 -1.09 7.61 3.73
N ARG A 69 -2.21 7.08 4.17
CA ARG A 69 -2.54 6.94 5.59
C ARG A 69 -3.03 5.55 5.91
N ALA A 70 -2.44 4.94 6.94
CA ALA A 70 -2.88 3.67 7.50
C ALA A 70 -3.90 3.92 8.62
N ASP A 71 -5.06 3.29 8.50
CA ASP A 71 -6.13 3.35 9.49
C ASP A 71 -6.68 1.93 9.73
N GLY A 72 -6.19 1.28 10.77
CA GLY A 72 -6.48 -0.12 11.01
C GLY A 72 -6.08 -1.01 9.84
N GLU A 73 -7.05 -1.72 9.28
CA GLU A 73 -6.87 -2.63 8.14
C GLU A 73 -6.99 -1.94 6.77
N VAL A 74 -7.08 -0.62 6.72
CA VAL A 74 -7.26 0.12 5.47
C VAL A 74 -6.10 1.09 5.26
N VAL A 75 -5.55 1.07 4.06
CA VAL A 75 -4.60 2.08 3.59
C VAL A 75 -5.33 3.03 2.66
N HIS A 76 -5.33 4.30 2.99
CA HIS A 76 -5.93 5.38 2.21
C HIS A 76 -4.88 6.10 1.39
N ARG A 77 -5.21 6.41 0.14
CA ARG A 77 -4.43 7.26 -0.76
C ARG A 77 -5.26 8.50 -1.09
N ILE A 78 -4.85 9.66 -0.64
CA ILE A 78 -5.60 10.92 -0.73
C ILE A 78 -4.81 11.90 -1.58
N HIS A 79 -5.42 12.41 -2.64
CA HIS A 79 -4.83 13.42 -3.51
C HIS A 79 -5.31 14.82 -3.11
N ARG A 80 -4.35 15.74 -3.00
CA ARG A 80 -4.62 17.18 -2.81
C ARG A 80 -3.94 17.94 -3.93
N ALA A 81 -4.73 18.43 -4.87
CA ALA A 81 -4.22 19.31 -5.93
C ALA A 81 -4.05 20.74 -5.39
N THR A 82 -2.96 21.39 -5.76
CA THR A 82 -2.69 22.80 -5.42
C THR A 82 -3.08 23.66 -6.61
N ASP A 83 -4.37 23.67 -6.98
CA ASP A 83 -4.86 24.48 -8.11
C ASP A 83 -5.01 25.96 -7.77
N SER A 84 -4.97 26.36 -6.51
CA SER A 84 -5.02 27.77 -6.07
C SER A 84 -4.79 27.84 -4.56
N PRO A 85 -4.19 28.93 -4.03
CA PRO A 85 -3.92 29.07 -2.58
C PRO A 85 -5.19 29.17 -1.71
N LYS A 86 -6.39 29.13 -2.32
CA LYS A 86 -7.66 29.29 -1.61
C LYS A 86 -8.61 28.08 -1.66
N THR A 87 -8.34 27.06 -2.44
CA THR A 87 -9.28 25.93 -2.56
C THR A 87 -8.53 24.60 -2.63
N VAL A 88 -8.36 23.96 -1.48
CA VAL A 88 -7.89 22.59 -1.42
C VAL A 88 -9.06 21.68 -1.81
N LYS A 89 -9.04 21.12 -3.01
CA LYS A 89 -9.94 20.05 -3.41
C LYS A 89 -9.37 18.73 -2.94
N GLU A 90 -9.92 18.19 -1.87
CA GLU A 90 -9.73 16.78 -1.54
C GLU A 90 -10.57 15.93 -2.48
N THR A 91 -9.93 15.17 -3.33
CA THR A 91 -10.62 14.14 -4.12
C THR A 91 -10.79 12.90 -3.23
N PRO A 92 -11.98 12.25 -3.24
CA PRO A 92 -12.15 10.98 -2.53
C PRO A 92 -11.02 10.03 -2.91
N GLY A 93 -10.26 9.62 -1.90
CA GLY A 93 -9.06 8.84 -2.12
C GLY A 93 -9.37 7.37 -2.41
N GLU A 94 -8.39 6.68 -2.97
CA GLU A 94 -8.45 5.23 -3.11
C GLU A 94 -8.22 4.56 -1.76
N GLN A 95 -8.87 3.41 -1.58
CA GLN A 95 -8.76 2.59 -0.38
C GLN A 95 -8.27 1.19 -0.73
N TYR A 96 -7.34 0.69 0.06
CA TYR A 96 -6.78 -0.65 -0.09
C TYR A 96 -7.01 -1.41 1.22
N LEU A 97 -7.79 -2.47 1.14
CA LEU A 97 -8.07 -3.32 2.29
C LEU A 97 -6.88 -4.26 2.54
N CYS A 98 -6.34 -4.21 3.74
CA CYS A 98 -5.25 -5.06 4.23
C CYS A 98 -5.76 -5.90 5.41
N PRO A 99 -6.58 -6.94 5.19
CA PRO A 99 -7.22 -7.68 6.25
C PRO A 99 -6.21 -8.24 7.26
N ASN A 100 -6.48 -8.04 8.54
CA ASN A 100 -5.61 -8.45 9.64
C ASN A 100 -4.18 -7.90 9.55
N GLY A 101 -3.98 -6.76 8.86
CA GLY A 101 -2.66 -6.15 8.68
C GLY A 101 -2.60 -4.74 9.28
N ALA A 102 -1.44 -4.40 9.84
CA ALA A 102 -1.09 -3.03 10.21
C ALA A 102 -0.06 -2.49 9.22
N ALA A 103 -0.35 -1.36 8.59
CA ALA A 103 0.56 -0.72 7.66
C ALA A 103 1.40 0.35 8.35
N VAL A 104 2.69 0.39 8.03
CA VAL A 104 3.65 1.37 8.56
C VAL A 104 4.50 1.89 7.40
N PHE A 105 4.72 3.20 7.36
CA PHE A 105 5.57 3.87 6.40
C PHE A 105 6.90 4.26 7.04
N SER A 106 7.98 4.17 6.28
CA SER A 106 9.29 4.68 6.69
C SER A 106 10.04 5.31 5.52
N VAL A 107 10.87 6.30 5.83
CA VAL A 107 11.77 6.93 4.88
C VAL A 107 13.18 6.81 5.43
N SER A 108 14.12 6.33 4.63
CA SER A 108 15.52 6.21 4.97
C SER A 108 16.39 6.73 3.85
N THR A 109 17.53 7.34 4.20
CA THR A 109 18.52 7.81 3.22
C THR A 109 19.84 7.10 3.49
N PRO A 110 20.05 5.92 2.92
CA PRO A 110 21.26 5.15 3.16
C PRO A 110 22.48 5.86 2.54
N ASN A 111 23.50 6.13 3.36
CA ASN A 111 24.82 6.63 2.94
C ASN A 111 24.78 7.88 2.03
N GLY A 112 23.85 8.82 2.24
CA GLY A 112 23.72 10.03 1.42
C GLY A 112 23.23 9.78 -0.01
N GLN A 113 22.75 8.58 -0.30
CA GLN A 113 22.13 8.21 -1.57
C GLN A 113 20.67 8.67 -1.63
N LYS A 114 19.97 8.28 -2.70
CA LYS A 114 18.53 8.58 -2.84
C LYS A 114 17.73 8.01 -1.68
N SER A 115 16.79 8.78 -1.20
CA SER A 115 15.86 8.34 -0.14
C SER A 115 15.08 7.12 -0.59
N LEU A 116 15.04 6.11 0.26
CA LEU A 116 14.20 4.94 0.10
C LEU A 116 12.92 5.14 0.92
N VAL A 117 11.79 4.93 0.29
CA VAL A 117 10.48 4.93 0.94
C VAL A 117 10.00 3.50 1.03
N GLU A 118 9.60 3.09 2.20
CA GLU A 118 9.13 1.73 2.47
C GLU A 118 7.71 1.76 3.03
N LEU A 119 6.86 0.90 2.50
CA LEU A 119 5.58 0.51 3.08
C LEU A 119 5.69 -0.93 3.54
N ARG A 120 5.43 -1.17 4.82
CA ARG A 120 5.37 -2.49 5.41
C ARG A 120 3.97 -2.74 5.95
N VAL A 121 3.36 -3.84 5.51
CA VAL A 121 2.12 -4.36 6.08
C VAL A 121 2.44 -5.64 6.82
N THR A 122 2.26 -5.63 8.14
CA THR A 122 2.48 -6.80 9.00
C THR A 122 1.15 -7.36 9.46
N PRO A 123 0.98 -8.69 9.53
CA PRO A 123 -0.23 -9.26 10.09
C PRO A 123 -0.35 -8.86 11.56
N ALA A 124 -1.54 -8.49 11.98
CA ALA A 124 -1.84 -8.47 13.42
C ALA A 124 -1.71 -9.90 13.93
N ASP A 125 -1.04 -10.07 15.06
CA ASP A 125 -0.75 -11.36 15.70
C ASP A 125 -2.02 -12.19 15.89
N SER A 126 -2.43 -12.89 14.85
CA SER A 126 -3.40 -13.95 14.95
C SER A 126 -2.62 -15.23 15.16
N GLY A 127 -2.51 -15.72 16.39
CA GLY A 127 -1.76 -16.92 16.78
C GLY A 127 -2.17 -18.23 16.11
N LYS A 128 -2.63 -18.14 14.86
CA LYS A 128 -2.90 -19.26 13.95
C LYS A 128 -1.90 -19.20 12.81
N ALA A 129 -1.07 -20.23 12.71
CA ALA A 129 -0.19 -20.46 11.56
C ALA A 129 -1.02 -20.45 10.26
N SER A 130 -1.03 -19.29 9.58
CA SER A 130 -1.60 -19.17 8.24
C SER A 130 -0.51 -19.50 7.23
N SER A 131 -0.81 -20.39 6.31
CA SER A 131 0.12 -20.82 5.24
C SER A 131 0.32 -19.78 4.14
N ILE A 132 -0.29 -18.60 4.26
CA ILE A 132 -0.15 -17.49 3.30
C ILE A 132 0.87 -16.51 3.88
N PRO A 133 1.84 -16.01 3.10
CA PRO A 133 2.72 -14.94 3.55
C PRO A 133 1.88 -13.69 3.80
N ASN A 134 1.56 -13.44 5.07
CA ASN A 134 0.66 -12.36 5.48
C ASN A 134 1.36 -11.00 5.56
N SER A 135 2.62 -10.90 5.15
CA SER A 135 3.37 -9.64 5.18
C SER A 135 3.66 -9.14 3.77
N LEU A 136 3.41 -7.85 3.54
CA LEU A 136 3.80 -7.13 2.34
C LEU A 136 4.89 -6.13 2.69
N ARG A 137 5.98 -6.14 1.95
CA ARG A 137 7.03 -5.12 2.04
C ARG A 137 7.27 -4.54 0.66
N ILE A 138 7.11 -3.22 0.52
CA ILE A 138 7.38 -2.47 -0.70
C ILE A 138 8.46 -1.45 -0.36
N SER A 139 9.60 -1.54 -1.04
CA SER A 139 10.69 -0.58 -0.91
C SER A 139 10.98 0.01 -2.27
N THR A 140 11.05 1.34 -2.38
CA THR A 140 11.25 2.02 -3.65
C THR A 140 11.99 3.34 -3.45
N ALA A 141 12.79 3.73 -4.45
CA ALA A 141 13.58 4.96 -4.40
C ALA A 141 12.74 6.17 -4.82
N LEU A 142 12.90 7.27 -4.10
CA LEU A 142 12.25 8.54 -4.38
C LEU A 142 12.78 9.17 -5.67
N GLY A 143 11.88 9.71 -6.48
CA GLY A 143 12.23 10.57 -7.64
C GLY A 143 12.99 9.86 -8.75
N LEU A 144 12.71 8.58 -9.02
CA LEU A 144 13.37 7.84 -10.11
C LEU A 144 13.02 8.38 -11.50
N ASP A 145 11.81 8.85 -11.69
CA ASP A 145 11.31 9.31 -13.00
C ASP A 145 11.96 10.62 -13.48
N ARG A 146 12.67 11.33 -12.60
CA ARG A 146 13.34 12.59 -12.94
C ARG A 146 14.68 12.44 -13.67
N ARG A 147 15.14 11.24 -13.95
CA ARG A 147 16.40 11.02 -14.65
C ARG A 147 16.39 11.51 -16.11
N HIS A 148 15.22 11.78 -16.68
CA HIS A 148 15.06 12.21 -18.07
C HIS A 148 14.92 13.73 -18.27
N GLU A 149 14.80 14.54 -17.21
CA GLU A 149 14.67 15.99 -17.35
C GLU A 149 16.03 16.74 -17.45
N GLY A 150 17.15 16.03 -17.28
CA GLY A 150 18.49 16.55 -17.40
C GLY A 150 19.15 16.16 -18.73
N GLY A 151 18.55 16.52 -19.86
CA GLY A 151 19.27 16.52 -21.13
C GLY A 151 20.40 17.56 -21.09
N PRO A 152 21.57 17.31 -21.68
CA PRO A 152 22.65 18.30 -21.71
C PRO A 152 22.15 19.52 -22.49
N THR A 153 22.07 20.65 -21.82
CA THR A 153 22.03 21.95 -22.48
C THR A 153 23.42 22.19 -23.04
N GLU A 154 23.57 22.01 -24.33
CA GLU A 154 24.69 22.60 -25.09
C GLU A 154 24.54 24.11 -25.19
#